data_0d62ba36edf4a8d5232d7dee85c59495
#
_entry.id   0d62ba36edf4a8d5232d7dee85c59495
#
_cell.length_a   1.000
_cell.length_b   1.000
_cell.length_c   1.000
_cell.angle_alpha   90.00
_cell.angle_beta   90.00
_cell.angle_gamma   90.00
#
_symmetry.space_group_name_H-M   'P 1'
#
loop_
_entity.id
_entity.type
_entity.pdbx_description
1 polymer ?
#
loop_
_entity_poly.entity_id
_entity_poly.type
_entity_poly.pdbx_seq_one_letter_code
_entity_poly.pdbx_strand_id
1 'polypeptide(L)'
;MRCRIVATTLFMLATAGSSFSQSEGYYPGTSLMNQGMFMGGVGVSTIGGETYVSIHLRPELALGKFGIGLDIPLRYNTETGHIRNEDWNEDYDYLRLLRYVRYGQKRESIYARVGALDAARLGHGFIMSYYNNSLILDQRKVGLELDIDAKYAGFESVVNNLGRSELYGGRVYYRPLWEMQTPIIKNFAVGATLVTDTDPDVNRDTDDGITEFGFDAELPFIKTSALQLGIYTDYARINNSGDGAAAGVELQMRGIAGVFDFTAQLERRFLGDEFLPAYFGPFYELERNEVRNGIVFRKKDLLKNAKDTHGTFGLLYGHVLNAIQVLGTYERLDGRENSGILHIEASLPSTLPNIAARAMYDRRGIDGFGDAFDFDENTVARAGLGYKIYPFLIFYTDYVWTYEFDENKQEYKVQRRFEPQIALSFTFGVR
;
A
#
# COMPACT_ATOMS: atom_id res chain seq x y z
N MET A 1 -23.93 24.36 30.34
CA MET A 1 -22.89 24.47 29.32
C MET A 1 -22.05 23.22 29.41
N ARG A 2 -22.39 22.21 28.63
CA ARG A 2 -21.61 20.94 28.54
C ARG A 2 -20.77 21.01 27.26
N CYS A 3 -19.47 21.18 27.46
CA CYS A 3 -18.49 21.13 26.36
C CYS A 3 -18.42 19.68 25.87
N ARG A 4 -19.01 19.40 24.72
CA ARG A 4 -18.78 18.16 24.00
C ARG A 4 -17.41 18.31 23.30
N ILE A 5 -16.41 17.69 23.88
CA ILE A 5 -15.14 17.45 23.18
C ILE A 5 -15.45 16.34 22.17
N VAL A 6 -15.72 16.73 20.95
CA VAL A 6 -15.70 15.82 19.81
C VAL A 6 -14.23 15.55 19.54
N ALA A 7 -13.77 14.36 19.95
CA ALA A 7 -12.47 13.85 19.54
C ALA A 7 -12.57 13.51 18.05
N THR A 8 -12.47 14.51 17.20
CA THR A 8 -12.27 14.34 15.77
C THR A 8 -10.84 13.88 15.61
N THR A 9 -10.65 12.60 15.36
CA THR A 9 -9.34 12.06 14.96
C THR A 9 -9.02 12.63 13.60
N LEU A 10 -8.35 13.77 13.61
CA LEU A 10 -7.92 14.49 12.42
C LEU A 10 -6.74 13.77 11.82
N PHE A 11 -6.99 12.97 10.81
CA PHE A 11 -5.95 12.58 9.86
C PHE A 11 -5.77 13.74 8.87
N MET A 12 -4.94 14.69 9.19
CA MET A 12 -4.38 15.53 8.17
C MET A 12 -3.42 14.64 7.35
N LEU A 13 -3.80 14.35 6.11
CA LEU A 13 -2.79 14.17 5.08
C LEU A 13 -1.96 15.44 5.10
N ALA A 14 -0.73 15.34 5.64
CA ALA A 14 0.24 16.37 5.42
C ALA A 14 0.29 16.57 3.91
N THR A 15 -0.11 17.73 3.44
CA THR A 15 0.22 18.20 2.12
C THR A 15 1.70 18.57 2.11
N ALA A 16 2.60 17.62 2.37
CA ALA A 16 3.81 17.61 1.60
C ALA A 16 3.28 17.59 0.18
N GLY A 17 3.57 18.64 -0.60
CA GLY A 17 3.34 18.64 -2.03
C GLY A 17 4.08 17.43 -2.59
N SER A 18 3.52 16.27 -2.36
CA SER A 18 4.00 15.05 -2.93
C SER A 18 3.74 15.26 -4.39
N SER A 19 4.80 15.59 -5.12
CA SER A 19 4.91 14.99 -6.43
C SER A 19 4.62 13.54 -6.16
N PHE A 20 3.33 13.16 -6.27
CA PHE A 20 2.97 11.79 -6.44
C PHE A 20 3.73 11.39 -7.69
N SER A 21 4.97 10.99 -7.44
CA SER A 21 5.69 10.12 -8.32
C SER A 21 4.63 9.13 -8.76
N GLN A 22 4.41 9.09 -10.06
CA GLN A 22 3.51 8.16 -10.69
C GLN A 22 3.86 6.75 -10.20
N SER A 23 3.35 6.36 -9.04
CA SER A 23 3.12 4.99 -8.77
C SER A 23 1.94 4.64 -9.67
N GLU A 24 2.20 4.34 -10.95
CA GLU A 24 1.41 3.28 -11.54
C GLU A 24 1.60 2.17 -10.53
N GLY A 25 0.56 1.93 -9.73
CA GLY A 25 0.65 1.00 -8.63
C GLY A 25 1.24 -0.29 -9.17
N TYR A 26 2.47 -0.59 -8.79
CA TYR A 26 3.05 -1.88 -9.07
C TYR A 26 2.32 -2.86 -8.18
N TYR A 27 1.19 -3.33 -8.68
CA TYR A 27 0.47 -4.40 -8.05
C TYR A 27 1.25 -5.70 -8.30
N PRO A 28 1.51 -6.52 -7.28
CA PRO A 28 2.14 -7.81 -7.45
C PRO A 28 1.21 -8.73 -8.25
N GLY A 29 1.31 -8.70 -9.55
CA GLY A 29 0.45 -9.49 -10.45
C GLY A 29 0.64 -9.18 -11.92
N THR A 30 1.11 -8.00 -12.28
CA THR A 30 1.50 -7.71 -13.67
C THR A 30 2.91 -8.23 -13.92
N SER A 31 3.03 -9.48 -14.31
CA SER A 31 4.31 -10.00 -14.73
C SER A 31 4.60 -9.52 -16.14
N LEU A 32 5.48 -8.57 -16.25
CA LEU A 32 6.22 -8.37 -17.49
C LEU A 32 7.17 -9.58 -17.64
N MET A 33 6.72 -10.68 -18.23
CA MET A 33 7.62 -11.78 -18.56
C MET A 33 8.36 -11.44 -19.86
N ASN A 34 9.69 -11.41 -19.80
CA ASN A 34 10.56 -11.12 -20.95
C ASN A 34 10.23 -9.80 -21.68
N GLN A 35 9.92 -8.77 -20.90
CA GLN A 35 9.66 -7.44 -21.41
C GLN A 35 10.53 -6.42 -20.69
N GLY A 36 10.89 -5.38 -21.39
CA GLY A 36 11.47 -4.20 -20.82
C GLY A 36 10.51 -3.02 -21.04
N MET A 37 10.41 -2.16 -20.06
CA MET A 37 9.67 -0.93 -20.15
C MET A 37 10.56 0.23 -19.72
N PHE A 38 10.49 1.32 -20.45
CA PHE A 38 11.07 2.58 -20.03
C PHE A 38 9.94 3.59 -19.88
N MET A 39 9.77 4.10 -18.69
CA MET A 39 8.92 5.25 -18.44
C MET A 39 9.77 6.44 -18.03
N GLY A 40 9.41 7.59 -18.53
CA GLY A 40 10.02 8.85 -18.14
C GLY A 40 8.98 9.96 -18.27
N GLY A 41 9.06 10.95 -17.40
CA GLY A 41 8.17 12.09 -17.44
C GLY A 41 8.90 13.37 -17.09
N VAL A 42 8.42 14.48 -17.65
CA VAL A 42 8.82 15.83 -17.28
C VAL A 42 7.59 16.52 -16.72
N GLY A 43 7.72 17.13 -15.57
CA GLY A 43 6.63 17.84 -14.90
C GLY A 43 7.16 18.95 -14.00
N VAL A 44 6.25 19.56 -13.28
CA VAL A 44 6.56 20.55 -12.27
C VAL A 44 6.10 20.01 -10.92
N SER A 45 6.96 20.10 -9.92
CA SER A 45 6.62 19.70 -8.55
C SER A 45 6.92 20.84 -7.57
N THR A 46 6.09 20.96 -6.55
CA THR A 46 6.32 21.89 -5.44
C THR A 46 6.60 21.08 -4.19
N ILE A 47 7.79 21.26 -3.60
CA ILE A 47 8.24 20.52 -2.42
C ILE A 47 8.75 21.56 -1.41
N GLY A 48 8.21 21.56 -0.19
CA GLY A 48 8.58 22.52 0.84
C GLY A 48 8.32 23.99 0.46
N GLY A 49 7.37 24.24 -0.44
CA GLY A 49 7.08 25.59 -0.96
C GLY A 49 7.95 26.03 -2.14
N GLU A 50 8.96 25.25 -2.51
CA GLU A 50 9.82 25.52 -3.65
C GLU A 50 9.36 24.78 -4.91
N THR A 51 9.52 25.44 -6.08
CA THR A 51 9.09 24.87 -7.36
C THR A 51 10.26 24.31 -8.14
N TYR A 52 10.11 23.05 -8.56
CA TYR A 52 11.09 22.30 -9.32
C TYR A 52 10.52 21.85 -10.67
N VAL A 53 11.32 21.95 -11.71
CA VAL A 53 11.13 21.17 -12.93
C VAL A 53 11.67 19.76 -12.64
N SER A 54 10.80 18.76 -12.71
CA SER A 54 11.13 17.39 -12.34
C SER A 54 11.20 16.50 -13.57
N ILE A 55 12.26 15.76 -13.70
CA ILE A 55 12.42 14.69 -14.69
C ILE A 55 12.52 13.38 -13.91
N HIS A 56 11.64 12.43 -14.23
CA HIS A 56 11.67 11.08 -13.67
C HIS A 56 11.99 10.08 -14.76
N LEU A 57 13.01 9.24 -14.53
CA LEU A 57 13.36 8.15 -15.43
C LEU A 57 13.16 6.83 -14.69
N ARG A 58 12.30 5.95 -15.24
CA ARG A 58 11.92 4.67 -14.63
C ARG A 58 12.07 3.51 -15.62
N PRO A 59 13.30 3.10 -15.90
CA PRO A 59 13.54 1.90 -16.66
C PRO A 59 13.18 0.65 -15.83
N GLU A 60 12.50 -0.28 -16.46
CA GLU A 60 12.14 -1.58 -15.88
C GLU A 60 12.48 -2.68 -16.86
N LEU A 61 13.08 -3.76 -16.37
CA LEU A 61 13.47 -4.92 -17.16
C LEU A 61 13.04 -6.19 -16.43
N ALA A 62 12.33 -7.06 -17.13
CA ALA A 62 11.94 -8.37 -16.63
C ALA A 62 12.49 -9.48 -17.58
N LEU A 63 13.24 -10.40 -17.01
CA LEU A 63 13.89 -11.53 -17.69
C LEU A 63 13.49 -12.83 -16.98
N GLY A 64 12.49 -13.52 -17.49
CA GLY A 64 11.93 -14.70 -16.85
C GLY A 64 11.44 -14.39 -15.43
N LYS A 65 12.03 -15.04 -14.43
CA LYS A 65 11.70 -14.80 -13.03
C LYS A 65 12.37 -13.56 -12.42
N PHE A 66 13.38 -13.01 -13.05
CA PHE A 66 14.08 -11.83 -12.57
C PHE A 66 13.41 -10.54 -13.07
N GLY A 67 13.32 -9.54 -12.21
CA GLY A 67 12.91 -8.20 -12.57
C GLY A 67 13.79 -7.17 -11.87
N ILE A 68 14.10 -6.09 -12.55
CA ILE A 68 14.81 -4.93 -12.00
C ILE A 68 14.11 -3.67 -12.46
N GLY A 69 13.89 -2.76 -11.55
CA GLY A 69 13.35 -1.43 -11.83
C GLY A 69 14.20 -0.36 -11.15
N LEU A 70 14.38 0.76 -11.84
CA LEU A 70 15.04 1.95 -11.29
C LEU A 70 14.01 3.08 -11.17
N ASP A 71 14.32 4.06 -10.31
CA ASP A 71 13.59 5.33 -10.18
C ASP A 71 14.60 6.44 -9.98
N ILE A 72 14.84 7.22 -11.03
CA ILE A 72 15.88 8.27 -11.07
C ILE A 72 15.18 9.62 -11.14
N PRO A 73 14.99 10.32 -10.01
CA PRO A 73 14.43 11.66 -9.98
C PRO A 73 15.54 12.70 -10.24
N LEU A 74 15.27 13.63 -11.14
CA LEU A 74 16.09 14.82 -11.36
C LEU A 74 15.20 16.04 -11.16
N ARG A 75 15.40 16.79 -10.09
CA ARG A 75 14.60 17.98 -9.74
C ARG A 75 15.47 19.22 -9.81
N TYR A 76 15.12 20.12 -10.73
CA TYR A 76 15.83 21.37 -10.94
C TYR A 76 14.98 22.53 -10.40
N ASN A 77 15.52 23.24 -9.42
CA ASN A 77 14.88 24.43 -8.88
C ASN A 77 15.04 25.59 -9.85
N THR A 78 13.92 26.17 -10.29
CA THR A 78 13.90 27.23 -11.29
C THR A 78 14.33 28.59 -10.73
N GLU A 79 14.27 28.79 -9.43
CA GLU A 79 14.64 30.03 -8.76
C GLU A 79 16.13 30.06 -8.41
N THR A 80 16.63 28.96 -7.82
CA THR A 80 18.03 28.87 -7.40
C THR A 80 18.96 28.40 -8.51
N GLY A 81 18.47 27.79 -9.56
CA GLY A 81 19.24 27.25 -10.67
C GLY A 81 20.04 25.98 -10.36
N HIS A 82 19.67 25.26 -9.30
CA HIS A 82 20.36 24.05 -8.87
C HIS A 82 19.45 22.81 -8.85
N ILE A 83 20.06 21.65 -8.97
CA ILE A 83 19.37 20.36 -8.72
C ILE A 83 19.11 20.28 -7.21
N ARG A 84 17.97 19.71 -6.84
CA ARG A 84 17.59 19.47 -5.44
C ARG A 84 18.62 18.58 -4.77
N ASN A 85 19.32 19.14 -3.79
CA ASN A 85 20.45 18.47 -3.15
C ASN A 85 20.01 17.29 -2.28
N GLU A 86 18.85 17.38 -1.65
CA GLU A 86 18.28 16.37 -0.75
C GLU A 86 17.98 15.03 -1.46
N ASP A 87 17.95 15.04 -2.79
CA ASP A 87 17.79 13.80 -3.58
C ASP A 87 19.11 13.06 -3.79
N TRP A 88 20.28 13.68 -3.48
CA TRP A 88 21.61 13.21 -3.91
C TRP A 88 22.73 13.45 -2.89
N ASN A 89 22.43 13.84 -1.65
CA ASN A 89 23.42 14.27 -0.66
C ASN A 89 23.95 13.15 0.25
N GLU A 90 23.31 11.97 0.23
CA GLU A 90 23.67 10.82 1.05
C GLU A 90 24.01 9.59 0.18
N ASP A 91 24.93 8.75 0.63
CA ASP A 91 25.25 7.49 -0.06
C ASP A 91 24.02 6.59 -0.22
N TYR A 92 23.09 6.68 0.73
CA TYR A 92 21.84 5.93 0.70
C TYR A 92 20.89 6.37 -0.42
N ASP A 93 20.98 7.61 -0.89
CA ASP A 93 20.15 8.11 -2.00
C ASP A 93 20.43 7.36 -3.30
N TYR A 94 21.70 6.98 -3.52
CA TYR A 94 22.06 6.17 -4.68
C TYR A 94 21.45 4.75 -4.62
N LEU A 95 21.25 4.18 -3.42
CA LEU A 95 20.52 2.92 -3.26
C LEU A 95 19.03 3.10 -3.54
N ARG A 96 18.46 4.27 -3.26
CA ARG A 96 17.06 4.61 -3.55
C ARG A 96 16.75 4.70 -5.05
N LEU A 97 17.80 4.82 -5.90
CA LEU A 97 17.63 4.71 -7.34
C LEU A 97 17.19 3.31 -7.76
N LEU A 98 17.53 2.29 -6.96
CA LEU A 98 17.02 0.95 -7.14
C LEU A 98 15.60 0.89 -6.63
N ARG A 99 14.62 0.94 -7.55
CA ARG A 99 13.21 0.78 -7.19
C ARG A 99 12.97 -0.63 -6.67
N TYR A 100 13.46 -1.64 -7.37
CA TYR A 100 13.46 -3.02 -6.91
C TYR A 100 14.37 -3.94 -7.73
N VAL A 101 14.80 -5.03 -7.09
CA VAL A 101 15.22 -6.27 -7.72
C VAL A 101 14.29 -7.37 -7.23
N ARG A 102 13.77 -8.18 -8.14
CA ARG A 102 12.79 -9.21 -7.83
C ARG A 102 13.20 -10.55 -8.45
N TYR A 103 12.93 -11.62 -7.72
CA TYR A 103 12.94 -13.00 -8.21
C TYR A 103 11.59 -13.66 -7.92
N GLY A 104 10.98 -14.28 -8.93
CA GLY A 104 9.66 -14.87 -8.80
C GLY A 104 8.53 -13.85 -8.68
N GLN A 105 7.35 -14.35 -8.37
CA GLN A 105 6.15 -13.56 -8.09
C GLN A 105 5.58 -13.98 -6.74
N LYS A 106 4.91 -13.04 -6.05
CA LYS A 106 4.22 -13.34 -4.79
C LYS A 106 3.32 -14.56 -4.96
N ARG A 107 3.39 -15.51 -4.02
CA ARG A 107 2.66 -16.81 -4.05
C ARG A 107 3.26 -17.87 -5.00
N GLU A 108 4.39 -17.64 -5.64
CA GLU A 108 5.20 -18.72 -6.20
C GLU A 108 5.97 -19.44 -5.09
N SER A 109 6.60 -20.58 -5.44
CA SER A 109 7.39 -21.38 -4.47
C SER A 109 8.54 -20.59 -3.86
N ILE A 110 9.10 -19.64 -4.58
CA ILE A 110 10.12 -18.71 -4.09
C ILE A 110 9.82 -17.33 -4.69
N TYR A 111 9.67 -16.36 -3.82
CA TYR A 111 9.60 -14.95 -4.17
C TYR A 111 10.58 -14.18 -3.29
N ALA A 112 11.36 -13.32 -3.92
CA ALA A 112 12.25 -12.39 -3.22
C ALA A 112 12.18 -11.02 -3.88
N ARG A 113 12.13 -9.95 -3.10
CA ARG A 113 12.17 -8.56 -3.56
C ARG A 113 13.05 -7.74 -2.64
N VAL A 114 13.97 -6.99 -3.21
CA VAL A 114 14.78 -5.97 -2.53
C VAL A 114 14.45 -4.63 -3.16
N GLY A 115 14.19 -3.61 -2.36
CA GLY A 115 13.87 -2.27 -2.84
C GLY A 115 12.65 -1.67 -2.16
N ALA A 116 11.87 -0.89 -2.92
CA ALA A 116 10.60 -0.37 -2.46
C ALA A 116 9.60 -1.49 -2.20
N LEU A 117 8.97 -1.47 -1.04
CA LEU A 117 7.88 -2.36 -0.64
C LEU A 117 6.59 -1.57 -0.73
N ASP A 118 5.89 -1.69 -1.85
CA ASP A 118 4.72 -0.85 -2.13
C ASP A 118 3.43 -1.42 -1.52
N ALA A 119 3.40 -2.73 -1.23
CA ALA A 119 2.22 -3.43 -0.74
C ALA A 119 2.57 -4.72 0.01
N ALA A 120 3.53 -4.67 0.94
CA ALA A 120 3.94 -5.85 1.68
C ALA A 120 2.82 -6.35 2.59
N ARG A 121 2.65 -7.68 2.64
CA ARG A 121 1.58 -8.32 3.37
C ARG A 121 2.04 -9.65 3.92
N LEU A 122 1.64 -9.97 5.16
CA LEU A 122 1.84 -11.25 5.81
C LEU A 122 0.49 -11.94 6.05
N GLY A 123 0.40 -13.20 5.66
CA GLY A 123 -0.82 -14.00 5.78
C GLY A 123 -2.04 -13.33 5.12
N HIS A 124 -3.14 -13.24 5.86
CA HIS A 124 -4.38 -12.61 5.39
C HIS A 124 -4.41 -11.08 5.60
N GLY A 125 -3.35 -10.51 6.18
CA GLY A 125 -3.23 -9.06 6.35
C GLY A 125 -3.84 -8.52 7.65
N PHE A 126 -4.14 -9.35 8.61
CA PHE A 126 -4.74 -8.89 9.87
C PHE A 126 -3.77 -8.12 10.76
N ILE A 127 -2.44 -8.42 10.68
CA ILE A 127 -1.35 -7.71 11.35
C ILE A 127 -0.68 -6.72 10.42
N MET A 128 -0.23 -7.18 9.23
CA MET A 128 0.45 -6.37 8.22
C MET A 128 -0.26 -6.49 6.87
N SER A 129 -0.78 -5.38 6.37
CA SER A 129 -1.52 -5.33 5.11
C SER A 129 -1.17 -4.09 4.30
N TYR A 130 -0.77 -4.29 3.05
CA TYR A 130 -0.40 -3.22 2.12
C TYR A 130 0.64 -2.25 2.69
N TYR A 131 1.54 -2.75 3.54
CA TYR A 131 2.59 -1.94 4.12
C TYR A 131 3.49 -1.34 3.03
N ASN A 132 3.76 -0.03 3.16
CA ASN A 132 4.53 0.73 2.18
C ASN A 132 5.70 1.46 2.88
N ASN A 133 6.94 1.09 2.52
CA ASN A 133 8.15 1.70 3.07
C ASN A 133 8.66 2.91 2.25
N SER A 134 7.95 3.28 1.18
CA SER A 134 8.39 4.30 0.21
C SER A 134 7.45 5.50 0.14
N LEU A 135 6.55 5.64 1.13
CA LEU A 135 5.51 6.64 1.14
C LEU A 135 6.06 8.06 1.33
N ILE A 136 7.11 8.21 2.15
CA ILE A 136 7.76 9.50 2.42
C ILE A 136 8.89 9.71 1.41
N LEU A 137 8.79 10.78 0.61
CA LEU A 137 9.69 11.03 -0.51
C LEU A 137 11.17 11.01 -0.13
N ASP A 138 11.54 11.77 0.91
CA ASP A 138 12.93 11.93 1.35
C ASP A 138 13.40 10.84 2.31
N GLN A 139 12.49 9.93 2.72
CA GLN A 139 12.75 8.83 3.63
C GLN A 139 12.42 7.47 3.01
N ARG A 140 12.40 7.38 1.67
CA ARG A 140 12.19 6.10 0.98
C ARG A 140 13.23 5.08 1.44
N LYS A 141 12.76 3.88 1.73
CA LYS A 141 13.57 2.81 2.28
C LYS A 141 13.79 1.70 1.26
N VAL A 142 14.92 1.02 1.36
CA VAL A 142 15.23 -0.18 0.57
C VAL A 142 14.99 -1.39 1.48
N GLY A 143 13.85 -2.00 1.34
CA GLY A 143 13.43 -3.14 2.15
C GLY A 143 13.69 -4.49 1.50
N LEU A 144 13.26 -5.54 2.18
CA LEU A 144 13.32 -6.93 1.72
C LEU A 144 11.99 -7.62 1.97
N GLU A 145 11.47 -8.32 0.96
CA GLU A 145 10.48 -9.39 1.10
C GLU A 145 11.09 -10.70 0.65
N LEU A 146 10.83 -11.78 1.39
CA LEU A 146 11.22 -13.14 1.02
C LEU A 146 10.13 -14.10 1.44
N ASP A 147 9.53 -14.77 0.45
CA ASP A 147 8.51 -15.80 0.65
C ASP A 147 9.02 -17.13 0.09
N ILE A 148 8.84 -18.18 0.86
CA ILE A 148 9.15 -19.55 0.45
C ILE A 148 7.94 -20.41 0.74
N ASP A 149 7.35 -21.03 -0.28
CA ASP A 149 6.27 -22.00 -0.16
C ASP A 149 6.77 -23.39 -0.57
N ALA A 150 7.03 -24.22 0.43
CA ALA A 150 7.26 -25.64 0.26
C ALA A 150 5.95 -26.42 0.46
N LYS A 151 5.95 -27.70 0.05
CA LYS A 151 4.72 -28.54 0.09
C LYS A 151 4.07 -28.58 1.47
N TYR A 152 4.86 -28.76 2.52
CA TYR A 152 4.40 -28.96 3.90
C TYR A 152 4.35 -27.68 4.72
N ALA A 153 5.21 -26.73 4.40
CA ALA A 153 5.40 -25.54 5.20
C ALA A 153 5.82 -24.37 4.30
N GLY A 154 5.68 -23.18 4.81
CA GLY A 154 6.18 -21.99 4.14
C GLY A 154 6.58 -20.92 5.14
N PHE A 155 7.17 -19.88 4.59
CA PHE A 155 7.72 -18.75 5.32
C PHE A 155 7.52 -17.49 4.50
N GLU A 156 7.07 -16.43 5.13
CA GLU A 156 6.95 -15.09 4.58
C GLU A 156 7.73 -14.13 5.47
N SER A 157 8.44 -13.17 4.90
CA SER A 157 9.17 -12.18 5.70
C SER A 157 9.23 -10.80 5.06
N VAL A 158 9.33 -9.80 5.91
CA VAL A 158 9.44 -8.40 5.56
C VAL A 158 10.47 -7.72 6.45
N VAL A 159 11.36 -6.93 5.85
CA VAL A 159 12.23 -5.98 6.54
C VAL A 159 12.08 -4.63 5.88
N ASN A 160 11.77 -3.60 6.65
CA ASN A 160 11.45 -2.29 6.08
C ASN A 160 12.63 -1.59 5.41
N ASN A 161 13.84 -1.78 5.94
CA ASN A 161 15.01 -1.03 5.51
C ASN A 161 16.31 -1.83 5.76
N LEU A 162 17.03 -2.15 4.71
CA LEU A 162 18.31 -2.87 4.82
C LEU A 162 19.46 -1.97 5.31
N GLY A 163 19.35 -0.67 5.11
CA GLY A 163 20.36 0.28 5.61
C GLY A 163 20.25 0.52 7.13
N ARG A 164 19.03 0.67 7.63
CA ARG A 164 18.72 0.78 9.06
C ARG A 164 17.42 0.03 9.31
N SER A 165 17.56 -1.23 9.70
CA SER A 165 16.40 -2.09 9.96
C SER A 165 15.76 -1.75 11.30
N GLU A 166 14.50 -1.38 11.29
CA GLU A 166 13.70 -1.05 12.47
C GLU A 166 12.50 -1.98 12.56
N LEU A 167 11.82 -2.22 11.42
CA LEU A 167 10.65 -3.07 11.35
C LEU A 167 10.99 -4.41 10.70
N TYR A 168 10.62 -5.47 11.42
CA TYR A 168 10.78 -6.86 11.00
C TYR A 168 9.45 -7.57 11.10
N GLY A 169 9.07 -8.25 10.04
CA GLY A 169 7.88 -9.10 10.00
C GLY A 169 8.24 -10.50 9.52
N GLY A 170 7.58 -11.49 10.08
CA GLY A 170 7.72 -12.86 9.63
C GLY A 170 6.48 -13.68 9.93
N ARG A 171 6.13 -14.58 9.02
CA ARG A 171 5.10 -15.61 9.20
C ARG A 171 5.66 -16.95 8.79
N VAL A 172 5.45 -17.95 9.64
CA VAL A 172 5.67 -19.35 9.30
C VAL A 172 4.33 -20.06 9.28
N TYR A 173 4.15 -20.98 8.34
CA TYR A 173 2.95 -21.78 8.29
C TYR A 173 3.24 -23.24 7.95
N TYR A 174 2.35 -24.12 8.40
CA TYR A 174 2.47 -25.57 8.24
C TYR A 174 1.14 -26.16 7.75
N ARG A 175 1.24 -27.16 6.87
CA ARG A 175 0.11 -27.91 6.33
C ARG A 175 0.10 -29.33 6.89
N PRO A 176 -0.48 -29.56 8.09
CA PRO A 176 -0.39 -30.83 8.80
C PRO A 176 -1.07 -32.00 8.05
N LEU A 177 -2.00 -31.69 7.18
CA LEU A 177 -2.83 -32.67 6.47
C LEU A 177 -2.41 -32.87 5.02
N TRP A 178 -1.23 -32.39 4.63
CA TRP A 178 -0.76 -32.42 3.24
C TRP A 178 -0.70 -33.83 2.63
N GLU A 179 -0.40 -34.85 3.43
CA GLU A 179 -0.31 -36.25 2.97
C GLU A 179 -1.67 -36.92 2.80
N MET A 180 -2.73 -36.29 3.29
CA MET A 180 -4.09 -36.83 3.11
C MET A 180 -4.49 -36.78 1.64
N GLN A 181 -5.16 -37.84 1.18
CA GLN A 181 -5.62 -37.91 -0.20
C GLN A 181 -6.87 -37.06 -0.48
N THR A 182 -7.53 -36.55 0.56
CA THR A 182 -8.74 -35.73 0.44
C THR A 182 -8.35 -34.33 -0.07
N PRO A 183 -8.74 -33.93 -1.28
CA PRO A 183 -8.27 -32.70 -1.93
C PRO A 183 -8.53 -31.42 -1.15
N ILE A 184 -9.59 -31.38 -0.36
CA ILE A 184 -9.99 -30.20 0.43
C ILE A 184 -9.10 -30.08 1.65
N ILE A 185 -9.11 -31.07 2.53
CA ILE A 185 -8.45 -30.98 3.84
C ILE A 185 -6.92 -30.98 3.76
N LYS A 186 -6.33 -31.55 2.72
CA LYS A 186 -4.86 -31.52 2.54
C LYS A 186 -4.27 -30.12 2.46
N ASN A 187 -5.08 -29.12 2.07
CA ASN A 187 -4.64 -27.73 1.94
C ASN A 187 -4.81 -26.91 3.23
N PHE A 188 -5.37 -27.54 4.28
CA PHE A 188 -5.48 -26.89 5.59
C PHE A 188 -4.09 -26.45 6.06
N ALA A 189 -3.96 -25.19 6.42
CA ALA A 189 -2.72 -24.65 6.97
C ALA A 189 -2.98 -23.91 8.28
N VAL A 190 -2.00 -23.92 9.13
CA VAL A 190 -1.93 -23.11 10.36
C VAL A 190 -0.67 -22.28 10.33
N GLY A 191 -0.77 -21.03 10.74
CA GLY A 191 0.33 -20.07 10.69
C GLY A 191 0.55 -19.37 12.02
N ALA A 192 1.75 -18.82 12.17
CA ALA A 192 2.11 -17.92 13.25
C ALA A 192 2.88 -16.73 12.66
N THR A 193 2.47 -15.53 13.04
CA THR A 193 3.01 -14.26 12.55
C THR A 193 3.58 -13.45 13.70
N LEU A 194 4.70 -12.79 13.48
CA LEU A 194 5.31 -11.81 14.38
C LEU A 194 5.72 -10.60 13.56
N VAL A 195 5.34 -9.41 14.00
CA VAL A 195 5.84 -8.14 13.45
C VAL A 195 6.29 -7.27 14.61
N THR A 196 7.46 -6.68 14.49
CA THR A 196 8.00 -5.77 15.48
C THR A 196 8.64 -4.55 14.81
N ASP A 197 8.32 -3.36 15.31
CA ASP A 197 9.09 -2.15 15.08
C ASP A 197 9.83 -1.83 16.38
N THR A 198 11.15 -1.82 16.30
CA THR A 198 12.03 -1.66 17.48
C THR A 198 12.32 -0.22 17.82
N ASP A 199 12.04 0.72 16.88
CA ASP A 199 12.40 2.13 17.03
C ASP A 199 11.47 3.01 16.16
N PRO A 200 10.15 3.08 16.52
CA PRO A 200 9.17 3.85 15.73
C PRO A 200 9.49 5.34 15.60
N ASP A 201 10.10 5.96 16.60
CA ASP A 201 10.42 7.39 16.59
C ASP A 201 11.84 7.71 16.08
N VAL A 202 12.56 6.68 15.61
CA VAL A 202 13.93 6.80 15.07
C VAL A 202 14.94 7.32 16.09
N ASN A 203 14.58 7.31 17.38
CA ASN A 203 15.42 7.70 18.50
C ASN A 203 15.73 6.51 19.41
N ARG A 204 16.92 5.95 19.30
CA ARG A 204 17.36 4.75 20.04
C ARG A 204 17.38 4.91 21.57
N ASP A 205 17.28 6.12 22.05
CA ASP A 205 17.26 6.41 23.50
C ASP A 205 15.86 6.29 24.10
N THR A 206 14.82 6.06 23.27
CA THR A 206 13.44 5.86 23.71
C THR A 206 13.07 4.37 23.67
N ASP A 207 12.30 3.92 24.66
CA ASP A 207 11.70 2.58 24.69
C ASP A 207 10.25 2.68 24.17
N ASP A 208 10.12 2.87 22.86
CA ASP A 208 8.82 3.05 22.20
C ASP A 208 8.44 1.88 21.29
N GLY A 209 9.27 0.86 21.21
CA GLY A 209 9.06 -0.32 20.39
C GLY A 209 7.66 -0.93 20.50
N ILE A 210 7.17 -1.48 19.42
CA ILE A 210 5.87 -2.15 19.37
C ILE A 210 6.02 -3.52 18.69
N THR A 211 5.40 -4.51 19.30
CA THR A 211 5.39 -5.88 18.77
C THR A 211 3.97 -6.40 18.73
N GLU A 212 3.60 -6.98 17.60
CA GLU A 212 2.35 -7.66 17.39
C GLU A 212 2.61 -9.09 16.95
N PHE A 213 1.91 -10.05 17.54
CA PHE A 213 1.98 -11.45 17.16
C PHE A 213 0.59 -12.02 16.93
N GLY A 214 0.49 -13.06 16.12
CA GLY A 214 -0.78 -13.70 15.85
C GLY A 214 -0.65 -15.12 15.34
N PHE A 215 -1.81 -15.73 15.25
CA PHE A 215 -1.99 -17.08 14.73
C PHE A 215 -3.11 -17.08 13.71
N ASP A 216 -2.98 -17.88 12.68
CA ASP A 216 -3.97 -18.02 11.65
C ASP A 216 -4.23 -19.48 11.30
N ALA A 217 -5.41 -19.73 10.74
CA ALA A 217 -5.75 -21.00 10.14
C ALA A 217 -6.53 -20.74 8.85
N GLU A 218 -6.16 -21.45 7.79
CA GLU A 218 -6.82 -21.35 6.50
C GLU A 218 -7.21 -22.72 5.94
N LEU A 219 -8.35 -22.76 5.27
CA LEU A 219 -8.82 -23.94 4.55
C LEU A 219 -9.29 -23.55 3.14
N PRO A 220 -8.44 -23.63 2.14
CA PRO A 220 -8.85 -23.53 0.75
C PRO A 220 -9.64 -24.80 0.34
N PHE A 221 -10.96 -24.70 0.27
CA PHE A 221 -11.81 -25.84 -0.08
C PHE A 221 -12.01 -26.00 -1.59
N ILE A 222 -11.76 -24.93 -2.39
CA ILE A 222 -11.56 -25.02 -3.83
C ILE A 222 -10.16 -24.53 -4.12
N LYS A 223 -9.34 -25.36 -4.78
CA LYS A 223 -7.98 -25.00 -5.19
C LYS A 223 -7.67 -25.60 -6.55
N THR A 224 -7.87 -24.82 -7.58
CA THR A 224 -7.52 -25.11 -8.98
C THR A 224 -6.52 -24.07 -9.49
N SER A 225 -6.04 -24.24 -10.70
CA SER A 225 -5.19 -23.23 -11.34
C SER A 225 -5.91 -21.90 -11.59
N ALA A 226 -7.23 -21.95 -11.85
CA ALA A 226 -8.04 -20.79 -12.19
C ALA A 226 -8.85 -20.22 -11.02
N LEU A 227 -9.18 -21.04 -10.02
CA LEU A 227 -10.05 -20.65 -8.91
C LEU A 227 -9.53 -21.20 -7.60
N GLN A 228 -9.39 -20.31 -6.60
CA GLN A 228 -9.21 -20.69 -5.22
C GLN A 228 -10.28 -20.00 -4.38
N LEU A 229 -10.96 -20.77 -3.55
CA LEU A 229 -11.92 -20.28 -2.58
C LEU A 229 -11.64 -20.95 -1.24
N GLY A 230 -11.51 -20.16 -0.20
CA GLY A 230 -11.20 -20.65 1.13
C GLY A 230 -11.81 -19.79 2.23
N ILE A 231 -11.83 -20.36 3.41
CA ILE A 231 -12.13 -19.67 4.66
C ILE A 231 -10.86 -19.58 5.47
N TYR A 232 -10.79 -18.57 6.31
CA TYR A 232 -9.67 -18.38 7.23
C TYR A 232 -10.12 -17.70 8.52
N THR A 233 -9.27 -17.82 9.52
CA THR A 233 -9.40 -17.11 10.80
C THR A 233 -8.05 -16.59 11.20
N ASP A 234 -8.04 -15.39 11.76
CA ASP A 234 -6.86 -14.74 12.30
C ASP A 234 -7.11 -14.36 13.75
N TYR A 235 -6.07 -14.43 14.57
CA TYR A 235 -6.00 -13.85 15.89
C TYR A 235 -4.69 -13.07 15.99
N ALA A 236 -4.75 -11.86 16.53
CA ALA A 236 -3.57 -11.06 16.74
C ALA A 236 -3.63 -10.33 18.08
N ARG A 237 -2.45 -10.08 18.66
CA ARG A 237 -2.29 -9.33 19.90
C ARG A 237 -1.11 -8.39 19.81
N ILE A 238 -1.35 -7.15 20.16
CA ILE A 238 -0.32 -6.14 20.38
C ILE A 238 0.21 -6.30 21.79
N ASN A 239 1.53 -6.49 21.92
CA ASN A 239 2.16 -6.72 23.21
C ASN A 239 1.92 -5.55 24.19
N ASN A 240 1.55 -5.86 25.43
CA ASN A 240 1.16 -4.88 26.45
C ASN A 240 -0.04 -3.97 26.06
N SER A 241 -0.87 -4.43 25.13
CA SER A 241 -2.07 -3.73 24.66
C SER A 241 -3.20 -4.73 24.42
N GLY A 242 -4.05 -4.48 23.45
CA GLY A 242 -5.21 -5.31 23.14
C GLY A 242 -4.96 -6.44 22.17
N ASP A 243 -6.04 -7.16 21.89
CA ASP A 243 -6.10 -8.25 20.93
C ASP A 243 -7.37 -8.20 20.10
N GLY A 244 -7.34 -8.89 18.97
CA GLY A 244 -8.47 -9.02 18.08
C GLY A 244 -8.45 -10.31 17.31
N ALA A 245 -9.58 -10.63 16.69
CA ALA A 245 -9.72 -11.78 15.82
C ALA A 245 -10.52 -11.40 14.56
N ALA A 246 -10.31 -12.18 13.50
CA ALA A 246 -11.10 -12.10 12.30
C ALA A 246 -11.49 -13.48 11.80
N ALA A 247 -12.63 -13.54 11.11
CA ALA A 247 -13.04 -14.70 10.33
C ALA A 247 -13.44 -14.23 8.93
N GLY A 248 -12.85 -14.83 7.92
CA GLY A 248 -13.00 -14.34 6.55
C GLY A 248 -13.14 -15.44 5.51
N VAL A 249 -13.53 -14.96 4.33
CA VAL A 249 -13.57 -15.74 3.09
C VAL A 249 -12.66 -15.04 2.09
N GLU A 250 -11.80 -15.81 1.42
CA GLU A 250 -10.96 -15.31 0.31
C GLU A 250 -11.34 -16.06 -0.97
N LEU A 251 -11.61 -15.30 -2.01
CA LEU A 251 -11.82 -15.77 -3.38
C LEU A 251 -10.68 -15.24 -4.27
N GLN A 252 -9.99 -16.14 -4.95
CA GLN A 252 -9.02 -15.79 -5.99
C GLN A 252 -9.47 -16.39 -7.31
N MET A 253 -9.53 -15.57 -8.34
CA MET A 253 -9.84 -15.99 -9.71
C MET A 253 -8.65 -15.58 -10.60
N ARG A 254 -8.13 -16.51 -11.39
CA ARG A 254 -6.96 -16.32 -12.25
C ARG A 254 -7.26 -16.70 -13.67
N GLY A 255 -7.07 -15.77 -14.60
CA GLY A 255 -7.19 -16.02 -16.03
C GLY A 255 -8.57 -16.53 -16.47
N ILE A 256 -9.64 -16.26 -15.74
CA ILE A 256 -10.98 -16.70 -16.12
C ILE A 256 -11.41 -16.02 -17.40
N ALA A 257 -11.75 -16.83 -18.39
CA ALA A 257 -12.05 -16.41 -19.77
C ALA A 257 -10.92 -15.58 -20.41
N GLY A 258 -9.68 -15.63 -19.88
CA GLY A 258 -8.56 -14.81 -20.33
C GLY A 258 -8.70 -13.32 -20.02
N VAL A 259 -9.66 -12.93 -19.15
CA VAL A 259 -10.11 -11.53 -19.01
C VAL A 259 -10.11 -11.05 -17.57
N PHE A 260 -10.33 -11.97 -16.61
CA PHE A 260 -10.47 -11.61 -15.20
C PHE A 260 -9.39 -12.29 -14.34
N ASP A 261 -8.73 -11.46 -13.55
CA ASP A 261 -7.78 -11.92 -12.53
C ASP A 261 -8.00 -11.04 -11.29
N PHE A 262 -8.58 -11.60 -10.23
CA PHE A 262 -8.85 -10.83 -9.03
C PHE A 262 -8.82 -11.67 -7.75
N THR A 263 -8.57 -10.98 -6.66
CA THR A 263 -8.71 -11.46 -5.28
C THR A 263 -9.77 -10.63 -4.58
N ALA A 264 -10.72 -11.29 -3.95
CA ALA A 264 -11.71 -10.66 -3.08
C ALA A 264 -11.64 -11.27 -1.68
N GLN A 265 -11.75 -10.44 -0.66
CA GLN A 265 -11.84 -10.85 0.73
C GLN A 265 -13.03 -10.19 1.40
N LEU A 266 -13.65 -10.92 2.30
CA LEU A 266 -14.66 -10.41 3.22
C LEU A 266 -14.38 -10.97 4.61
N GLU A 267 -14.20 -10.08 5.57
CA GLU A 267 -13.87 -10.41 6.95
C GLU A 267 -14.92 -9.87 7.92
N ARG A 268 -15.24 -10.67 8.91
CA ARG A 268 -15.85 -10.21 10.14
C ARG A 268 -14.77 -10.06 11.19
N ARG A 269 -14.63 -8.86 11.76
CA ARG A 269 -13.61 -8.48 12.73
C ARG A 269 -14.20 -8.35 14.12
N PHE A 270 -13.48 -8.84 15.13
CA PHE A 270 -13.78 -8.79 16.55
C PHE A 270 -12.58 -8.13 17.23
N LEU A 271 -12.73 -6.87 17.59
CA LEU A 271 -11.62 -6.03 18.04
C LEU A 271 -11.81 -5.73 19.52
N GLY A 272 -10.84 -6.11 20.36
CA GLY A 272 -10.82 -5.77 21.77
C GLY A 272 -10.39 -4.32 22.00
N ASP A 273 -10.48 -3.88 23.26
CA ASP A 273 -9.91 -2.58 23.68
C ASP A 273 -8.42 -2.51 23.33
N GLU A 274 -7.96 -1.33 22.97
CA GLU A 274 -6.54 -1.04 22.67
C GLU A 274 -5.94 -1.88 21.52
N PHE A 275 -6.77 -2.33 20.57
CA PHE A 275 -6.36 -3.05 19.39
C PHE A 275 -6.78 -2.34 18.09
N LEU A 276 -5.89 -2.33 17.11
CA LEU A 276 -6.14 -1.85 15.76
C LEU A 276 -5.74 -2.93 14.75
N PRO A 277 -6.65 -3.41 13.90
CA PRO A 277 -6.32 -4.39 12.87
C PRO A 277 -5.44 -3.76 11.79
N ALA A 278 -4.59 -4.56 11.15
CA ALA A 278 -3.62 -4.10 10.16
C ALA A 278 -2.79 -2.91 10.69
N TYR A 279 -2.32 -3.04 11.94
CA TYR A 279 -1.56 -1.97 12.60
C TYR A 279 -0.39 -1.51 11.73
N PHE A 280 0.31 -2.44 11.08
CA PHE A 280 1.35 -2.17 10.10
C PHE A 280 0.73 -2.07 8.69
N GLY A 281 -0.03 -0.99 8.46
CA GLY A 281 -0.78 -0.73 7.24
C GLY A 281 -0.05 0.17 6.24
N PRO A 282 -0.75 0.61 5.18
CA PRO A 282 -0.16 1.40 4.09
C PRO A 282 0.47 2.71 4.55
N PHE A 283 -0.10 3.33 5.57
CA PHE A 283 0.33 4.63 6.10
C PHE A 283 1.21 4.52 7.36
N TYR A 284 1.63 3.31 7.73
CA TYR A 284 2.37 3.09 8.97
C TYR A 284 3.59 3.99 9.10
N GLU A 285 4.38 4.15 8.04
CA GLU A 285 5.60 4.98 8.05
C GLU A 285 5.33 6.47 8.31
N LEU A 286 4.15 6.98 7.95
CA LEU A 286 3.71 8.33 8.28
C LEU A 286 3.13 8.44 9.70
N GLU A 287 2.41 7.41 10.13
CA GLU A 287 1.62 7.43 11.36
C GLU A 287 2.43 7.02 12.58
N ARG A 288 3.50 6.22 12.39
CA ARG A 288 4.26 5.64 13.50
C ARG A 288 4.83 6.71 14.42
N ASN A 289 5.27 7.84 13.84
CA ASN A 289 5.80 9.00 14.56
C ASN A 289 5.58 10.29 13.75
N GLU A 290 4.51 10.99 14.01
CA GLU A 290 4.17 12.23 13.34
C GLU A 290 4.47 13.43 14.25
N VAL A 291 5.20 14.43 13.75
CA VAL A 291 5.45 15.67 14.46
C VAL A 291 4.56 16.78 13.90
N ARG A 292 3.66 17.34 14.73
CA ARG A 292 2.80 18.47 14.40
C ARG A 292 3.05 19.61 15.37
N ASN A 293 3.41 20.78 14.87
CA ASN A 293 3.65 21.96 15.72
C ASN A 293 4.60 21.68 16.90
N GLY A 294 5.61 20.83 16.71
CA GLY A 294 6.53 20.43 17.76
C GLY A 294 5.99 19.38 18.75
N ILE A 295 4.77 18.91 18.56
CA ILE A 295 4.17 17.84 19.36
C ILE A 295 4.30 16.52 18.62
N VAL A 296 4.83 15.51 19.28
CA VAL A 296 4.98 14.16 18.74
C VAL A 296 3.68 13.38 18.95
N PHE A 297 3.10 12.90 17.86
CA PHE A 297 1.94 12.00 17.86
C PHE A 297 2.42 10.61 17.43
N ARG A 298 2.32 9.65 18.32
CA ARG A 298 2.71 8.25 18.05
C ARG A 298 1.48 7.42 17.75
N LYS A 299 1.55 6.58 16.72
CA LYS A 299 0.47 5.63 16.41
C LYS A 299 0.13 4.73 17.62
N LYS A 300 1.14 4.36 18.40
CA LYS A 300 0.99 3.59 19.65
C LYS A 300 0.03 4.27 20.65
N ASP A 301 0.03 5.62 20.72
CA ASP A 301 -0.85 6.35 21.64
C ASP A 301 -2.32 6.30 21.22
N LEU A 302 -2.61 6.03 19.94
CA LEU A 302 -3.96 5.86 19.43
C LEU A 302 -4.62 4.59 19.99
N LEU A 303 -3.85 3.57 20.34
CA LEU A 303 -4.33 2.30 20.89
C LEU A 303 -5.19 2.54 22.14
N LYS A 304 -4.78 3.43 23.02
CA LYS A 304 -5.51 3.78 24.26
C LYS A 304 -6.94 4.27 24.00
N ASN A 305 -7.20 4.77 22.79
CA ASN A 305 -8.50 5.29 22.40
C ASN A 305 -9.36 4.24 21.65
N ALA A 306 -8.74 3.13 21.20
CA ALA A 306 -9.45 2.04 20.57
C ALA A 306 -10.30 1.31 21.63
N LYS A 307 -11.58 1.11 21.34
CA LYS A 307 -12.53 0.45 22.24
C LYS A 307 -13.06 -0.80 21.59
N ASP A 308 -13.41 -1.77 22.42
CA ASP A 308 -14.05 -3.01 22.02
C ASP A 308 -15.17 -2.72 21.00
N THR A 309 -15.10 -3.40 19.88
CA THR A 309 -16.07 -3.28 18.80
C THR A 309 -15.96 -4.45 17.82
N HIS A 310 -16.97 -4.56 16.97
CA HIS A 310 -16.97 -5.49 15.85
C HIS A 310 -16.94 -4.67 14.56
N GLY A 311 -16.49 -5.30 13.48
CA GLY A 311 -16.44 -4.63 12.18
C GLY A 311 -16.54 -5.60 11.03
N THR A 312 -16.73 -5.04 9.86
CA THR A 312 -16.65 -5.76 8.59
C THR A 312 -15.60 -5.10 7.72
N PHE A 313 -14.74 -5.89 7.12
CA PHE A 313 -13.75 -5.45 6.16
C PHE A 313 -13.92 -6.21 4.86
N GLY A 314 -13.86 -5.48 3.75
CA GLY A 314 -13.87 -6.04 2.41
C GLY A 314 -12.68 -5.53 1.61
N LEU A 315 -12.15 -6.38 0.74
CA LEU A 315 -11.10 -6.05 -0.21
C LEU A 315 -11.42 -6.65 -1.56
N LEU A 316 -11.23 -5.86 -2.60
CA LEU A 316 -11.25 -6.32 -4.00
C LEU A 316 -9.99 -5.79 -4.69
N TYR A 317 -9.23 -6.70 -5.29
CA TYR A 317 -8.02 -6.36 -6.01
C TYR A 317 -7.90 -7.21 -7.27
N GLY A 318 -7.54 -6.60 -8.39
CA GLY A 318 -7.28 -7.37 -9.61
C GLY A 318 -7.35 -6.58 -10.90
N HIS A 319 -7.47 -7.34 -11.99
CA HIS A 319 -7.57 -6.84 -13.35
C HIS A 319 -8.88 -7.22 -13.99
N VAL A 320 -9.49 -6.26 -14.66
CA VAL A 320 -10.66 -6.46 -15.52
C VAL A 320 -10.24 -6.25 -16.97
N LEU A 321 -10.58 -7.20 -17.83
CA LEU A 321 -10.27 -7.17 -19.29
C LEU A 321 -8.74 -7.10 -19.59
N ASN A 322 -7.87 -7.58 -18.69
CA ASN A 322 -6.42 -7.41 -18.75
C ASN A 322 -5.97 -5.96 -18.97
N ALA A 323 -6.84 -5.01 -18.71
CA ALA A 323 -6.67 -3.60 -19.02
C ALA A 323 -6.88 -2.71 -17.81
N ILE A 324 -7.94 -2.93 -17.02
CA ILE A 324 -8.28 -2.08 -15.89
C ILE A 324 -7.77 -2.75 -14.62
N GLN A 325 -6.87 -2.10 -13.92
CA GLN A 325 -6.47 -2.49 -12.56
C GLN A 325 -7.42 -1.81 -11.57
N VAL A 326 -7.88 -2.56 -10.58
CA VAL A 326 -8.76 -2.05 -9.53
C VAL A 326 -8.25 -2.56 -8.18
N LEU A 327 -8.18 -1.67 -7.21
CA LEU A 327 -8.07 -1.97 -5.80
C LEU A 327 -9.21 -1.24 -5.07
N GLY A 328 -9.93 -1.95 -4.24
CA GLY A 328 -10.93 -1.37 -3.35
C GLY A 328 -10.85 -1.99 -1.98
N THR A 329 -10.89 -1.18 -0.93
CA THR A 329 -11.07 -1.64 0.45
C THR A 329 -12.19 -0.86 1.11
N TYR A 330 -12.97 -1.54 1.91
CA TYR A 330 -13.99 -0.93 2.74
C TYR A 330 -13.97 -1.56 4.12
N GLU A 331 -13.92 -0.70 5.13
CA GLU A 331 -14.03 -1.10 6.54
C GLU A 331 -15.15 -0.33 7.22
N ARG A 332 -15.92 -1.00 8.08
CA ARG A 332 -16.94 -0.37 8.91
C ARG A 332 -17.00 -1.03 10.28
N LEU A 333 -17.10 -0.22 11.33
CA LEU A 333 -17.27 -0.66 12.70
C LEU A 333 -18.76 -0.61 13.10
N ASP A 334 -19.22 -1.64 13.77
CA ASP A 334 -20.61 -1.75 14.21
C ASP A 334 -20.91 -0.76 15.34
N GLY A 335 -22.13 -0.21 15.31
CA GLY A 335 -22.61 0.68 16.35
C GLY A 335 -21.83 2.00 16.48
N ARG A 336 -20.91 2.30 15.56
CA ARG A 336 -20.21 3.57 15.48
C ARG A 336 -20.65 4.33 14.25
N GLU A 337 -21.27 5.47 14.47
CA GLU A 337 -21.60 6.42 13.41
C GLU A 337 -20.30 6.92 12.76
N ASN A 338 -20.35 7.18 11.47
CA ASN A 338 -19.23 7.72 10.67
C ASN A 338 -17.95 6.88 10.76
N SER A 339 -18.07 5.56 10.92
CA SER A 339 -16.93 4.67 11.05
C SER A 339 -16.48 4.04 9.72
N GLY A 340 -17.26 4.21 8.66
CA GLY A 340 -16.94 3.65 7.36
C GLY A 340 -15.74 4.34 6.72
N ILE A 341 -14.79 3.54 6.21
CA ILE A 341 -13.60 3.99 5.46
C ILE A 341 -13.60 3.26 4.14
N LEU A 342 -13.56 4.01 3.05
CA LEU A 342 -13.51 3.50 1.69
C LEU A 342 -12.22 3.99 1.02
N HIS A 343 -11.52 3.08 0.37
CA HIS A 343 -10.43 3.38 -0.54
C HIS A 343 -10.68 2.69 -1.87
N ILE A 344 -10.55 3.41 -2.96
CA ILE A 344 -10.65 2.88 -4.32
C ILE A 344 -9.50 3.43 -5.16
N GLU A 345 -8.79 2.54 -5.83
CA GLU A 345 -7.87 2.89 -6.90
C GLU A 345 -8.28 2.18 -8.20
N ALA A 346 -8.16 2.87 -9.30
CA ALA A 346 -8.35 2.29 -10.63
C ALA A 346 -7.35 2.88 -11.61
N SER A 347 -6.76 2.05 -12.46
CA SER A 347 -5.86 2.50 -13.50
C SER A 347 -6.03 1.74 -14.79
N LEU A 348 -5.87 2.47 -15.89
CA LEU A 348 -5.71 1.92 -17.22
C LEU A 348 -4.23 1.96 -17.57
N PRO A 349 -3.58 0.79 -17.79
CA PRO A 349 -2.17 0.75 -18.08
C PRO A 349 -1.83 1.44 -19.40
N SER A 350 -0.60 1.91 -19.49
CA SER A 350 -0.08 2.56 -20.70
C SER A 350 -0.01 1.65 -21.94
N THR A 351 -0.28 0.36 -21.79
CA THR A 351 -0.32 -0.61 -22.89
C THR A 351 -1.54 -0.49 -23.79
N LEU A 352 -2.62 0.15 -23.32
CA LEU A 352 -3.80 0.40 -24.19
C LEU A 352 -3.48 1.43 -25.27
N PRO A 353 -3.98 1.24 -26.49
CA PRO A 353 -3.81 2.24 -27.55
C PRO A 353 -4.56 3.52 -27.18
N ASN A 354 -3.92 4.65 -27.37
CA ASN A 354 -4.45 6.02 -27.31
C ASN A 354 -4.84 6.59 -25.95
N ILE A 355 -5.18 5.79 -24.94
CA ILE A 355 -5.67 6.30 -23.64
C ILE A 355 -4.89 5.66 -22.50
N ALA A 356 -4.59 6.46 -21.48
CA ALA A 356 -4.23 6.03 -20.15
C ALA A 356 -5.10 6.79 -19.14
N ALA A 357 -5.45 6.16 -18.03
CA ALA A 357 -6.23 6.83 -17.00
C ALA A 357 -5.87 6.26 -15.64
N ARG A 358 -6.02 7.08 -14.62
CA ARG A 358 -5.88 6.67 -13.22
C ARG A 358 -6.89 7.43 -12.37
N ALA A 359 -7.38 6.78 -11.35
CA ALA A 359 -8.26 7.40 -10.37
C ALA A 359 -7.94 6.84 -8.99
N MET A 360 -8.02 7.68 -7.99
CA MET A 360 -7.95 7.32 -6.58
C MET A 360 -9.04 8.07 -5.84
N TYR A 361 -9.70 7.40 -4.92
CA TYR A 361 -10.74 7.96 -4.09
C TYR A 361 -10.64 7.39 -2.69
N ASP A 362 -10.46 8.27 -1.71
CA ASP A 362 -10.42 7.96 -0.30
C ASP A 362 -11.55 8.71 0.40
N ARG A 363 -12.34 8.00 1.18
CA ARG A 363 -13.43 8.56 1.95
C ARG A 363 -13.47 7.97 3.36
N ARG A 364 -13.69 8.84 4.34
CA ARG A 364 -13.92 8.48 5.73
C ARG A 364 -15.28 9.03 6.20
N GLY A 365 -15.73 8.57 7.35
CA GLY A 365 -16.96 9.06 7.94
C GLY A 365 -18.20 8.61 7.18
N ILE A 366 -18.20 7.39 6.64
CA ILE A 366 -19.32 6.82 5.91
C ILE A 366 -20.26 6.13 6.88
N ASP A 367 -21.52 6.56 6.90
CA ASP A 367 -22.60 5.90 7.63
C ASP A 367 -23.50 5.09 6.72
N GLY A 368 -23.74 5.57 5.53
CA GLY A 368 -24.59 4.93 4.54
C GLY A 368 -23.99 4.92 3.14
N PHE A 369 -24.60 4.18 2.23
CA PHE A 369 -24.13 4.10 0.84
C PHE A 369 -24.15 5.48 0.13
N GLY A 370 -25.09 6.36 0.51
CA GLY A 370 -25.17 7.71 -0.04
C GLY A 370 -23.92 8.54 0.27
N ASP A 371 -23.42 8.44 1.50
CA ASP A 371 -22.29 9.24 1.99
C ASP A 371 -20.97 8.83 1.32
N ALA A 372 -20.92 7.62 0.75
CA ALA A 372 -19.70 7.09 0.13
C ALA A 372 -19.23 7.92 -1.07
N PHE A 373 -20.06 8.77 -1.64
CA PHE A 373 -19.76 9.58 -2.82
C PHE A 373 -19.85 11.08 -2.58
N ASP A 374 -19.97 11.51 -1.32
CA ASP A 374 -19.94 12.92 -0.98
C ASP A 374 -18.51 13.48 -1.06
N PHE A 375 -18.39 14.72 -1.52
CA PHE A 375 -17.12 15.45 -1.62
C PHE A 375 -17.06 16.56 -0.56
N ASP A 376 -16.63 16.19 0.63
CA ASP A 376 -16.47 17.08 1.79
C ASP A 376 -15.04 16.95 2.39
N GLU A 377 -14.80 17.48 3.58
CA GLU A 377 -13.53 17.44 4.31
C GLU A 377 -13.04 16.02 4.67
N ASN A 378 -13.85 14.99 4.43
CA ASN A 378 -13.46 13.59 4.65
C ASN A 378 -13.05 12.87 3.36
N THR A 379 -12.97 13.59 2.25
CA THR A 379 -12.73 13.02 0.93
C THR A 379 -11.42 13.53 0.34
N VAL A 380 -10.61 12.63 -0.19
CA VAL A 380 -9.48 12.91 -1.07
C VAL A 380 -9.72 12.18 -2.39
N ALA A 381 -9.54 12.86 -3.50
CA ALA A 381 -9.70 12.24 -4.80
C ALA A 381 -8.63 12.71 -5.79
N ARG A 382 -8.28 11.85 -6.71
CA ARG A 382 -7.42 12.13 -7.84
C ARG A 382 -8.00 11.48 -9.09
N ALA A 383 -8.03 12.21 -10.20
CA ALA A 383 -8.37 11.67 -11.51
C ALA A 383 -7.35 12.15 -12.53
N GLY A 384 -6.69 11.23 -13.20
CA GLY A 384 -5.72 11.49 -14.25
C GLY A 384 -6.17 10.90 -15.57
N LEU A 385 -6.13 11.70 -16.63
CA LEU A 385 -6.37 11.26 -17.98
C LEU A 385 -5.11 11.48 -18.81
N GLY A 386 -4.67 10.44 -19.52
CA GLY A 386 -3.56 10.47 -20.44
C GLY A 386 -4.02 10.23 -21.87
N TYR A 387 -3.55 11.06 -22.80
CA TYR A 387 -3.73 10.85 -24.22
C TYR A 387 -2.37 10.57 -24.88
N LYS A 388 -2.28 9.46 -25.61
CA LYS A 388 -1.07 9.09 -26.36
C LYS A 388 -1.06 9.80 -27.69
N ILE A 389 -0.24 10.84 -27.78
CA ILE A 389 0.04 11.56 -29.03
C ILE A 389 0.77 10.63 -30.01
N TYR A 390 1.70 9.85 -29.47
CA TYR A 390 2.37 8.73 -30.14
C TYR A 390 2.35 7.51 -29.23
N PRO A 391 2.56 6.29 -29.72
CA PRO A 391 2.61 5.08 -28.88
C PRO A 391 3.53 5.18 -27.66
N PHE A 392 4.53 6.05 -27.74
CA PHE A 392 5.55 6.27 -26.71
C PHE A 392 5.43 7.63 -25.98
N LEU A 393 4.58 8.57 -26.48
CA LEU A 393 4.46 9.92 -25.92
C LEU A 393 3.05 10.14 -25.41
N ILE A 394 2.94 10.34 -24.10
CA ILE A 394 1.66 10.49 -23.43
C ILE A 394 1.60 11.87 -22.80
N PHE A 395 0.54 12.59 -23.08
CA PHE A 395 0.18 13.80 -22.36
C PHE A 395 -0.82 13.43 -21.26
N TYR A 396 -0.45 13.65 -20.01
CA TYR A 396 -1.33 13.44 -18.85
C TYR A 396 -1.82 14.76 -18.30
N THR A 397 -3.04 14.73 -17.81
CA THR A 397 -3.60 15.79 -16.97
C THR A 397 -4.16 15.15 -15.71
N ASP A 398 -3.64 15.54 -14.57
CA ASP A 398 -4.15 15.13 -13.28
C ASP A 398 -4.98 16.24 -12.65
N TYR A 399 -6.16 15.89 -12.20
CA TYR A 399 -6.99 16.68 -11.30
C TYR A 399 -6.88 16.09 -9.91
N VAL A 400 -6.48 16.91 -8.94
CA VAL A 400 -6.33 16.50 -7.54
C VAL A 400 -7.29 17.34 -6.69
N TRP A 401 -8.14 16.65 -5.93
CA TRP A 401 -8.99 17.22 -4.91
C TRP A 401 -8.48 16.78 -3.56
N THR A 402 -8.09 17.73 -2.75
CA THR A 402 -7.64 17.50 -1.38
C THR A 402 -8.12 18.65 -0.52
N TYR A 403 -7.90 18.57 0.76
CA TYR A 403 -8.28 19.60 1.70
C TYR A 403 -7.05 20.04 2.48
N GLU A 404 -6.97 21.32 2.76
CA GLU A 404 -5.96 21.94 3.60
C GLU A 404 -6.65 22.59 4.80
N PHE A 405 -6.10 22.43 5.98
CA PHE A 405 -6.61 23.09 7.17
C PHE A 405 -6.09 24.52 7.23
N ASP A 406 -6.98 25.49 7.23
CA ASP A 406 -6.65 26.90 7.44
C ASP A 406 -6.59 27.18 8.95
N GLU A 407 -5.37 27.28 9.48
CA GLU A 407 -5.15 27.54 10.91
C GLU A 407 -5.74 28.87 11.38
N ASN A 408 -5.80 29.89 10.50
CA ASN A 408 -6.36 31.20 10.86
C ASN A 408 -7.88 31.18 10.99
N LYS A 409 -8.54 30.35 10.19
CA LYS A 409 -9.99 30.23 10.17
C LYS A 409 -10.51 29.01 10.91
N GLN A 410 -9.62 28.07 11.29
CA GLN A 410 -9.99 26.80 11.91
C GLN A 410 -11.00 25.99 11.06
N GLU A 411 -10.87 26.04 9.74
CA GLU A 411 -11.73 25.36 8.79
C GLU A 411 -10.92 24.63 7.71
N TYR A 412 -11.51 23.61 7.10
CA TYR A 412 -10.91 22.93 5.94
C TYR A 412 -11.24 23.68 4.66
N LYS A 413 -10.22 23.92 3.84
CA LYS A 413 -10.37 24.47 2.50
C LYS A 413 -10.10 23.41 1.46
N VAL A 414 -10.98 23.35 0.48
CA VAL A 414 -10.78 22.52 -0.71
C VAL A 414 -9.61 23.07 -1.53
N GLN A 415 -8.59 22.26 -1.72
CA GLN A 415 -7.53 22.49 -2.70
C GLN A 415 -7.81 21.70 -3.97
N ARG A 416 -7.87 22.40 -5.09
CA ARG A 416 -8.00 21.80 -6.42
C ARG A 416 -6.76 22.12 -7.20
N ARG A 417 -6.08 21.10 -7.69
CA ARG A 417 -4.88 21.27 -8.51
C ARG A 417 -5.07 20.61 -9.86
N PHE A 418 -4.53 21.25 -10.87
CA PHE A 418 -4.46 20.75 -12.23
C PHE A 418 -2.96 20.60 -12.58
N GLU A 419 -2.53 19.40 -12.85
CA GLU A 419 -1.12 19.07 -13.07
C GLU A 419 -0.92 18.43 -14.45
N PRO A 420 -0.61 19.22 -15.48
CA PRO A 420 -0.28 18.69 -16.79
C PRO A 420 1.13 18.09 -16.79
N GLN A 421 1.30 16.93 -17.44
CA GLN A 421 2.58 16.21 -17.51
C GLN A 421 2.77 15.63 -18.91
N ILE A 422 4.01 15.54 -19.36
CA ILE A 422 4.40 14.80 -20.55
C ILE A 422 5.21 13.59 -20.10
N ALA A 423 4.76 12.40 -20.49
CA ALA A 423 5.41 11.15 -20.17
C ALA A 423 5.85 10.41 -21.44
N LEU A 424 7.01 9.79 -21.37
CA LEU A 424 7.51 8.87 -22.39
C LEU A 424 7.36 7.43 -21.86
N SER A 425 6.76 6.56 -22.65
CA SER A 425 6.59 5.14 -22.32
C SER A 425 6.98 4.28 -23.50
N PHE A 426 7.99 3.42 -23.32
CA PHE A 426 8.45 2.48 -24.33
C PHE A 426 8.38 1.06 -23.75
N THR A 427 7.79 0.14 -24.50
CA THR A 427 7.82 -1.28 -24.19
C THR A 427 8.64 -2.00 -25.26
N PHE A 428 9.57 -2.82 -24.88
CA PHE A 428 10.38 -3.63 -25.80
C PHE A 428 10.43 -5.08 -25.37
N GLY A 429 10.40 -5.99 -26.33
CA GLY A 429 10.56 -7.41 -26.06
C GLY A 429 12.05 -7.74 -25.85
N VAL A 430 12.34 -8.50 -24.82
CA VAL A 430 13.68 -9.07 -24.59
C VAL A 430 13.67 -10.49 -25.14
N ARG A 431 14.50 -10.74 -26.16
CA ARG A 431 14.66 -12.05 -26.82
C ARG A 431 15.61 -12.96 -26.05
#